data_af2cb224d1dc6a71a1a40c7bb8b50769
#
_entry.id   af2cb224d1dc6a71a1a40c7bb8b50769
#
_cell.length_a   1.000
_cell.length_b   1.000
_cell.length_c   1.000
_cell.angle_alpha   90.00
_cell.angle_beta   90.00
_cell.angle_gamma   90.00
#
_symmetry.space_group_name_H-M   'P 1'
#
loop_
_entity.id
_entity.type
_entity.pdbx_description
1 polymer ?
#
loop_
_entity_poly.entity_id
_entity_poly.type
_entity_poly.pdbx_seq_one_letter_code
_entity_poly.pdbx_strand_id
1 'polypeptide(L)'
;MKLVAVLLLCSLAAGCGYSKTTTPVQPGTAPVISGLVPNNANSGGVAFTFEVDGTKFASGAIINFNGVPQTTTVVSSTKLTTMIAATAIANSGPVPITVTNPATGGGAYGGGTSAATSAAMTFTIN
;
A
#
# COMPACT_ATOMS: atom_id res chain seq x y z
N MET A 1 -25.28 -39.29 -37.75
CA MET A 1 -24.26 -39.47 -36.76
C MET A 1 -23.18 -38.45 -36.78
N LYS A 2 -22.88 -37.94 -37.88
CA LYS A 2 -21.89 -36.91 -37.90
C LYS A 2 -22.36 -35.66 -37.22
N LEU A 3 -23.58 -35.48 -37.16
CA LEU A 3 -24.14 -34.31 -36.52
C LEU A 3 -23.89 -34.20 -35.05
N VAL A 4 -23.71 -35.32 -34.46
CA VAL A 4 -23.52 -35.37 -33.03
C VAL A 4 -22.25 -34.68 -32.61
N ALA A 5 -21.27 -34.78 -33.43
CA ALA A 5 -19.99 -34.19 -33.10
C ALA A 5 -20.06 -32.67 -33.07
N VAL A 6 -20.85 -32.13 -33.90
CA VAL A 6 -20.97 -30.70 -33.99
C VAL A 6 -21.60 -30.10 -32.76
N LEU A 7 -22.57 -30.79 -32.27
CA LEU A 7 -23.21 -30.30 -31.06
C LEU A 7 -22.32 -30.24 -29.90
N LEU A 8 -21.42 -31.16 -29.83
CA LEU A 8 -20.51 -31.19 -28.77
C LEU A 8 -19.65 -29.96 -28.69
N LEU A 9 -19.25 -29.52 -29.82
CA LEU A 9 -18.44 -28.34 -29.87
C LEU A 9 -19.13 -27.10 -29.35
N CYS A 10 -20.37 -26.99 -29.69
CA CYS A 10 -21.09 -25.83 -29.23
C CYS A 10 -21.18 -25.75 -27.73
N SER A 11 -21.37 -26.87 -27.14
CA SER A 11 -21.50 -26.86 -25.69
C SER A 11 -20.22 -26.45 -25.01
N LEU A 12 -19.12 -26.81 -25.58
CA LEU A 12 -17.87 -26.38 -25.03
C LEU A 12 -17.66 -24.90 -25.13
N ALA A 13 -17.91 -24.37 -26.27
CA ALA A 13 -17.77 -22.96 -26.46
C ALA A 13 -18.66 -22.17 -25.52
N ALA A 14 -19.82 -22.64 -25.31
CA ALA A 14 -20.72 -21.97 -24.42
C ALA A 14 -20.27 -22.07 -22.97
N GLY A 15 -19.65 -23.14 -22.62
CA GLY A 15 -19.26 -23.35 -21.24
C GLY A 15 -18.05 -22.57 -20.82
N CYS A 16 -17.25 -22.07 -21.71
CA CYS A 16 -16.00 -21.53 -21.22
C CYS A 16 -16.06 -20.05 -21.07
N GLY A 17 -16.20 -19.25 -21.66
CA GLY A 17 -15.86 -17.87 -21.61
C GLY A 17 -16.58 -17.03 -20.62
N TYR A 18 -17.81 -16.97 -20.72
CA TYR A 18 -18.51 -15.90 -20.05
C TYR A 18 -18.52 -15.95 -18.55
N SER A 19 -18.18 -17.05 -17.98
CA SER A 19 -18.16 -17.12 -16.55
C SER A 19 -17.03 -16.33 -15.93
N LYS A 20 -16.06 -15.95 -16.70
CA LYS A 20 -14.91 -15.22 -16.21
C LYS A 20 -15.03 -13.77 -16.49
N THR A 21 -16.05 -13.18 -16.01
CA THR A 21 -16.27 -11.79 -16.29
C THR A 21 -15.69 -10.84 -15.26
N THR A 22 -15.18 -11.35 -14.19
CA THR A 22 -14.57 -10.50 -13.19
C THR A 22 -13.29 -9.89 -13.72
N THR A 23 -13.15 -8.59 -13.55
CA THR A 23 -11.93 -7.89 -13.90
C THR A 23 -10.94 -8.07 -12.76
N PRO A 24 -9.73 -8.56 -13.02
CA PRO A 24 -8.76 -8.71 -11.97
C PRO A 24 -8.32 -7.36 -11.43
N VAL A 25 -8.01 -7.32 -10.14
CA VAL A 25 -7.48 -6.13 -9.50
C VAL A 25 -6.04 -5.95 -9.97
N GLN A 26 -5.72 -4.75 -10.43
CA GLN A 26 -4.37 -4.42 -10.85
C GLN A 26 -3.47 -4.27 -9.63
N PRO A 27 -2.18 -4.60 -9.75
CA PRO A 27 -1.22 -4.27 -8.72
C PRO A 27 -1.17 -2.76 -8.53
N GLY A 28 -1.17 -2.32 -7.29
CA GLY A 28 -1.01 -0.91 -6.98
C GLY A 28 0.43 -0.46 -7.23
N THR A 29 0.60 0.84 -7.35
CA THR A 29 1.93 1.43 -7.47
C THR A 29 2.55 1.54 -6.09
N ALA A 30 3.66 0.88 -5.89
CA ALA A 30 4.37 0.95 -4.62
C ALA A 30 5.04 2.32 -4.47
N PRO A 31 4.87 3.00 -3.35
CA PRO A 31 5.59 4.23 -3.10
C PRO A 31 7.06 3.95 -2.83
N VAL A 32 7.88 4.97 -2.95
CA VAL A 32 9.30 4.89 -2.68
C VAL A 32 9.64 5.94 -1.62
N ILE A 33 10.30 5.52 -0.55
CA ILE A 33 10.78 6.44 0.48
C ILE A 33 12.20 6.83 0.12
N SER A 34 12.48 8.12 0.09
CA SER A 34 13.82 8.65 -0.17
C SER A 34 14.46 9.28 1.05
N GLY A 35 13.69 9.69 2.03
CA GLY A 35 14.24 10.31 3.24
C GLY A 35 13.24 10.34 4.37
N LEU A 36 13.76 10.48 5.57
CA LEU A 36 12.98 10.62 6.80
C LEU A 36 13.45 11.87 7.55
N VAL A 37 12.51 12.65 8.07
CA VAL A 37 12.83 13.86 8.83
C VAL A 37 11.97 13.90 10.10
N PRO A 38 12.57 13.83 11.26
CA PRO A 38 13.96 13.45 11.50
C PRO A 38 14.21 11.99 11.15
N ASN A 39 15.46 11.62 10.97
CA ASN A 39 15.80 10.22 10.69
C ASN A 39 16.15 9.44 11.97
N ASN A 40 16.13 10.09 13.10
CA ASN A 40 16.38 9.47 14.40
C ASN A 40 15.71 10.29 15.50
N ALA A 41 15.59 9.69 16.67
CA ALA A 41 15.10 10.35 17.88
C ALA A 41 15.72 9.65 19.10
N ASN A 42 15.66 10.33 20.24
CA ASN A 42 16.13 9.72 21.48
C ASN A 42 15.01 8.93 22.14
N SER A 43 15.36 7.78 22.68
CA SER A 43 14.39 6.97 23.41
C SER A 43 13.87 7.75 24.63
N GLY A 44 12.58 7.61 24.87
CA GLY A 44 11.93 8.33 25.95
C GLY A 44 11.71 9.81 25.68
N GLY A 45 11.94 10.27 24.47
CA GLY A 45 11.69 11.65 24.09
C GLY A 45 10.21 11.99 23.98
N VAL A 46 9.93 13.24 23.63
CA VAL A 46 8.54 13.70 23.46
C VAL A 46 8.00 13.34 22.07
N ALA A 47 6.69 13.42 21.93
CA ALA A 47 6.06 13.27 20.63
C ALA A 47 6.59 14.33 19.64
N PHE A 48 6.69 13.96 18.38
CA PHE A 48 7.24 14.86 17.37
C PHE A 48 6.54 14.67 16.03
N THR A 49 6.64 15.70 15.19
CA THR A 49 6.18 15.59 13.81
C THR A 49 7.20 14.83 12.99
N PHE A 50 6.73 13.81 12.31
CA PHE A 50 7.57 12.94 11.48
C PHE A 50 7.19 13.15 10.03
N GLU A 51 8.19 13.35 9.19
CA GLU A 51 8.00 13.60 7.78
C GLU A 51 8.67 12.49 6.98
N VAL A 52 7.98 12.01 5.96
CA VAL A 52 8.51 11.02 5.04
C VAL A 52 8.52 11.64 3.65
N ASP A 53 9.69 11.70 3.07
CA ASP A 53 9.88 12.16 1.70
C ASP A 53 10.05 10.97 0.78
N GLY A 54 9.55 11.11 -0.44
CA GLY A 54 9.65 10.03 -1.40
C GLY A 54 8.95 10.36 -2.70
N THR A 55 8.42 9.33 -3.34
CA THR A 55 7.68 9.47 -4.59
C THR A 55 6.51 8.50 -4.63
N LYS A 56 5.57 8.81 -5.51
CA LYS A 56 4.42 7.96 -5.79
C LYS A 56 3.49 7.74 -4.59
N PHE A 57 3.41 8.72 -3.71
CA PHE A 57 2.45 8.69 -2.60
C PHE A 57 1.04 8.95 -3.12
N ALA A 58 0.14 8.03 -2.83
CA ALA A 58 -1.27 8.19 -3.20
C ALA A 58 -1.99 9.07 -2.19
N SER A 59 -3.18 9.51 -2.55
CA SER A 59 -3.97 10.40 -1.69
C SER A 59 -4.42 9.76 -0.39
N GLY A 60 -4.33 8.52 -0.19
CA GLY A 60 -4.62 7.86 1.06
C GLY A 60 -3.42 7.16 1.67
N ALA A 61 -2.22 7.54 1.25
CA ALA A 61 -1.00 6.89 1.72
C ALA A 61 -0.88 6.96 3.24
N ILE A 62 -0.40 5.88 3.83
CA ILE A 62 -0.30 5.72 5.28
C ILE A 62 1.13 5.38 5.64
N ILE A 63 1.67 6.11 6.61
CA ILE A 63 2.98 5.82 7.18
C ILE A 63 2.81 4.71 8.23
N ASN A 64 3.61 3.67 8.11
CA ASN A 64 3.68 2.61 9.11
C ASN A 64 4.98 2.78 9.90
N PHE A 65 4.85 3.03 11.17
CA PHE A 65 5.97 3.16 12.09
C PHE A 65 6.09 1.85 12.86
N ASN A 66 7.16 1.12 12.61
CA ASN A 66 7.38 -0.22 13.18
C ASN A 66 6.19 -1.16 12.90
N GLY A 67 5.65 -1.09 11.68
CA GLY A 67 4.51 -1.90 11.29
C GLY A 67 3.15 -1.40 11.79
N VAL A 68 3.11 -0.33 12.56
CA VAL A 68 1.86 0.23 13.09
C VAL A 68 1.44 1.43 12.24
N PRO A 69 0.26 1.39 11.62
CA PRO A 69 -0.20 2.51 10.80
C PRO A 69 -0.44 3.75 11.66
N GLN A 70 0.00 4.88 11.14
CA GLN A 70 -0.14 6.18 11.79
C GLN A 70 -1.16 7.03 11.04
N THR A 71 -1.79 7.95 11.76
CA THR A 71 -2.66 8.94 11.13
C THR A 71 -1.78 9.86 10.29
N THR A 72 -1.92 9.77 8.98
CA THR A 72 -1.00 10.41 8.04
C THR A 72 -1.69 11.54 7.29
N THR A 73 -1.00 12.65 7.15
CA THR A 73 -1.41 13.75 6.27
C THR A 73 -0.59 13.67 5.00
N VAL A 74 -1.27 13.60 3.87
CA VAL A 74 -0.61 13.63 2.56
C VAL A 74 -0.45 15.08 2.14
N VAL A 75 0.77 15.58 2.23
CA VAL A 75 1.09 16.95 1.82
C VAL A 75 1.16 17.04 0.31
N SER A 76 1.80 16.06 -0.31
CA SER A 76 1.91 15.97 -1.77
C SER A 76 2.25 14.53 -2.14
N SER A 77 2.38 14.28 -3.43
CA SER A 77 2.81 12.95 -3.89
C SER A 77 4.23 12.59 -3.49
N THR A 78 4.97 13.53 -2.92
CA THR A 78 6.37 13.34 -2.51
C THR A 78 6.61 13.58 -1.03
N LYS A 79 5.57 13.93 -0.28
CA LYS A 79 5.74 14.26 1.14
C LYS A 79 4.52 13.84 1.96
N LEU A 80 4.79 13.14 3.05
CA LEU A 80 3.78 12.74 4.03
C LEU A 80 4.24 13.21 5.41
N THR A 81 3.29 13.52 6.27
CA THR A 81 3.58 13.86 7.66
C THR A 81 2.67 13.10 8.60
N THR A 82 3.17 12.82 9.79
CA THR A 82 2.39 12.23 10.87
C THR A 82 2.99 12.67 12.21
N MET A 83 2.24 12.47 13.26
CA MET A 83 2.71 12.72 14.62
C MET A 83 3.07 11.39 15.26
N ILE A 84 4.30 11.25 15.71
CA ILE A 84 4.76 10.05 16.40
C ILE A 84 4.65 10.30 17.89
N ALA A 85 3.89 9.43 18.56
CA ALA A 85 3.68 9.54 20.00
C ALA A 85 4.97 9.17 20.77
N ALA A 86 5.13 9.75 21.94
CA ALA A 86 6.29 9.46 22.79
C ALA A 86 6.41 7.97 23.13
N THR A 87 5.28 7.29 23.26
CA THR A 87 5.26 5.85 23.54
C THR A 87 5.85 5.01 22.41
N ALA A 88 5.82 5.51 21.18
CA ALA A 88 6.37 4.79 20.04
C ALA A 88 7.91 4.79 20.03
N ILE A 89 8.52 5.71 20.75
CA ILE A 89 9.98 5.82 20.85
C ILE A 89 10.48 5.56 22.27
N ALA A 90 9.75 4.78 23.04
CA ALA A 90 10.12 4.49 24.43
C ALA A 90 11.39 3.65 24.53
N ASN A 91 11.65 2.80 23.56
CA ASN A 91 12.78 1.90 23.56
C ASN A 91 13.72 2.21 22.41
N SER A 92 15.02 2.14 22.67
CA SER A 92 16.02 2.36 21.63
C SER A 92 16.07 1.17 20.66
N GLY A 93 16.50 1.44 19.45
CA GLY A 93 16.69 0.43 18.43
C GLY A 93 16.27 0.91 17.04
N PRO A 94 16.53 0.12 16.01
CA PRO A 94 16.10 0.42 14.66
C PRO A 94 14.60 0.19 14.50
N VAL A 95 13.96 1.05 13.73
CA VAL A 95 12.52 0.95 13.45
C VAL A 95 12.33 0.99 11.95
N PRO A 96 11.69 -0.02 11.37
CA PRO A 96 11.37 0.00 9.95
C PRO A 96 10.22 0.96 9.69
N ILE A 97 10.40 1.81 8.71
CA ILE A 97 9.37 2.76 8.25
C ILE A 97 8.96 2.35 6.84
N THR A 98 7.68 2.16 6.64
CA THR A 98 7.13 1.88 5.33
C THR A 98 5.96 2.81 5.07
N VAL A 99 5.59 2.94 3.81
CA VAL A 99 4.40 3.67 3.38
C VAL A 99 3.54 2.74 2.55
N THR A 100 2.27 2.70 2.85
CA THR A 100 1.31 1.90 2.10
C THR A 100 0.36 2.82 1.34
N ASN A 101 0.33 2.66 0.02
CA ASN A 101 -0.73 3.21 -0.79
C ASN A 101 -1.94 2.28 -0.69
N PRO A 102 -3.12 2.79 -0.33
CA PRO A 102 -4.27 1.92 -0.13
C PRO A 102 -4.80 1.36 -1.45
N ALA A 103 -5.52 0.28 -1.35
CA ALA A 103 -6.25 -0.25 -2.48
C ALA A 103 -7.28 0.76 -2.95
N THR A 104 -7.52 0.79 -4.26
CA THR A 104 -8.59 1.61 -4.83
C THR A 104 -9.75 0.72 -5.23
N GLY A 105 -10.96 1.23 -5.07
CA GLY A 105 -12.15 0.50 -5.46
C GLY A 105 -12.28 0.38 -6.96
N GLY A 106 -12.88 -0.71 -7.40
CA GLY A 106 -13.04 -0.99 -8.83
C GLY A 106 -14.33 -0.48 -9.44
N GLY A 107 -15.24 0.05 -8.69
CA GLY A 107 -16.52 0.47 -9.19
C GLY A 107 -17.43 -0.70 -9.55
N ALA A 108 -18.48 -0.43 -10.30
CA ALA A 108 -19.54 -1.40 -10.59
C ALA A 108 -19.06 -2.60 -11.40
N TYR A 109 -18.03 -2.42 -12.18
CA TYR A 109 -17.54 -3.46 -13.06
C TYR A 109 -16.26 -4.13 -12.54
N GLY A 110 -15.89 -3.86 -11.32
CA GLY A 110 -14.68 -4.41 -10.75
C GLY A 110 -13.45 -3.59 -11.14
N GLY A 111 -12.29 -4.14 -10.99
CA GLY A 111 -11.03 -3.44 -11.27
C GLY A 111 -10.48 -2.75 -10.04
N GLY A 112 -9.86 -1.60 -10.23
CA GLY A 112 -9.16 -0.90 -9.17
C GLY A 112 -7.75 -1.41 -8.99
N THR A 113 -7.11 -1.03 -7.89
CA THR A 113 -5.74 -1.45 -7.59
C THR A 113 -5.65 -2.06 -6.19
N SER A 114 -4.73 -2.98 -6.03
CA SER A 114 -4.43 -3.52 -4.70
C SER A 114 -3.57 -2.54 -3.91
N ALA A 115 -3.55 -2.68 -2.59
CA ALA A 115 -2.65 -1.92 -1.76
C ALA A 115 -1.20 -2.27 -2.09
N ALA A 116 -0.32 -1.30 -2.01
CA ALA A 116 1.10 -1.51 -2.28
C ALA A 116 1.92 -0.79 -1.21
N THR A 117 2.94 -1.48 -0.71
CA THR A 117 3.77 -0.98 0.38
C THR A 117 5.20 -0.78 -0.11
N SER A 118 5.82 0.31 0.32
CA SER A 118 7.21 0.62 -0.02
C SER A 118 8.19 -0.36 0.63
N ALA A 119 9.41 -0.36 0.13
CA ALA A 119 10.52 -0.94 0.88
C ALA A 119 10.70 -0.15 2.20
N ALA A 120 11.25 -0.80 3.21
CA ALA A 120 11.46 -0.18 4.50
C ALA A 120 12.69 0.72 4.48
N MET A 121 12.59 1.84 5.19
CA MET A 121 13.72 2.70 5.51
C MET A 121 13.86 2.74 7.02
N THR A 122 15.08 2.65 7.50
CA THR A 122 15.32 2.56 8.93
C THR A 122 15.31 3.92 9.61
N PHE A 123 14.52 4.04 10.66
CA PHE A 123 14.56 5.14 11.62
C PHE A 123 15.25 4.63 12.88
N THR A 124 16.13 5.41 13.45
CA THR A 124 16.90 4.97 14.62
C THR A 124 16.42 5.68 15.88
N ILE A 125 16.11 4.90 16.90
CA ILE A 125 15.85 5.42 18.25
C ILE A 125 17.12 5.21 19.05
N ASN A 126 17.72 6.31 19.50
CA ASN A 126 19.00 6.29 20.24
C ASN A 126 18.81 5.99 21.71
#